data_daa05539ca315806126243200157a972
#
_entry.id   daa05539ca315806126243200157a972
#
_cell.length_a   1.000
_cell.length_b   1.000
_cell.length_c   1.000
_cell.angle_alpha   90.00
_cell.angle_beta   90.00
_cell.angle_gamma   90.00
#
_symmetry.space_group_name_H-M   'P 1'
#
loop_
_entity.id
_entity.type
_entity.pdbx_description
1 polymer ?
#
loop_
_entity_poly.entity_id
_entity_poly.type
_entity_poly.pdbx_seq_one_letter_code
_entity_poly.pdbx_strand_id
1 'polypeptide(L)'
;MFSPANPDKTFMKKMLLFIGLAILASTPKVFAGSEGDVTAAQLLAATKHGELIKETENKFQCDMEKTKNVSMYRLTNATYWTADMDIDSDGRETPICNKQRDPWHQDELSCGTDIAADETPYFVIPIGKPANSKKHGIEIGQVAAIIYKGKVAYAVFLDECGVKTLIGEASVATANLLGIDSDPKTGGTDGPVTYIVFTGESGRITDPKKYGDHNLAVEIGVKRAKELLAQYAGTNSVATVQPAAK
;
A
#
# COMPACT_ATOMS: atom_id res chain seq x y z
N MET A 1 -5.68 -34.17 -82.13
CA MET A 1 -4.78 -35.25 -81.73
C MET A 1 -3.49 -34.69 -81.28
N PHE A 2 -3.38 -34.18 -80.09
CA PHE A 2 -2.14 -33.90 -79.44
C PHE A 2 -2.40 -33.96 -77.95
N SER A 3 -1.69 -34.81 -77.22
CA SER A 3 -1.68 -34.94 -75.78
C SER A 3 -0.76 -33.84 -75.23
N PRO A 4 -1.16 -33.12 -74.14
CA PRO A 4 -0.24 -32.25 -73.51
C PRO A 4 0.46 -32.98 -72.40
N ALA A 5 1.76 -32.67 -72.31
CA ALA A 5 2.73 -33.14 -71.35
C ALA A 5 2.48 -32.62 -69.95
N ASN A 6 2.81 -33.46 -69.02
CA ASN A 6 2.82 -33.22 -67.57
C ASN A 6 3.99 -32.31 -67.18
N PRO A 7 3.77 -31.20 -66.44
CA PRO A 7 4.89 -30.45 -65.88
C PRO A 7 5.23 -30.89 -64.43
N ASP A 8 6.46 -31.11 -64.33
CA ASP A 8 7.41 -31.32 -63.26
C ASP A 8 7.03 -30.87 -61.86
N LYS A 9 7.17 -31.78 -60.91
CA LYS A 9 7.07 -31.53 -59.47
C LYS A 9 8.39 -30.96 -58.95
N THR A 10 8.59 -29.66 -59.07
CA THR A 10 9.69 -29.01 -58.41
C THR A 10 9.34 -28.72 -56.92
N PHE A 11 10.05 -29.38 -56.09
CA PHE A 11 10.10 -29.37 -54.65
C PHE A 11 10.36 -27.94 -54.11
N MET A 12 9.31 -27.29 -53.64
CA MET A 12 9.46 -26.08 -52.87
C MET A 12 9.38 -26.39 -51.38
N LYS A 13 10.53 -26.60 -50.74
CA LYS A 13 10.70 -26.60 -49.29
C LYS A 13 10.28 -25.22 -48.78
N LYS A 14 9.08 -25.08 -48.31
CA LYS A 14 8.72 -23.95 -47.44
C LYS A 14 9.33 -24.18 -46.05
N MET A 15 10.41 -23.47 -45.80
CA MET A 15 11.00 -23.31 -44.47
C MET A 15 10.01 -22.49 -43.66
N LEU A 16 9.20 -23.15 -42.80
CA LEU A 16 8.42 -22.48 -41.78
C LEU A 16 9.37 -21.93 -40.73
N LEU A 17 9.62 -20.64 -40.82
CA LEU A 17 10.28 -19.86 -39.75
C LEU A 17 9.23 -19.71 -38.63
N PHE A 18 9.30 -20.55 -37.60
CA PHE A 18 8.59 -20.32 -36.35
C PHE A 18 9.25 -19.13 -35.65
N ILE A 19 8.68 -17.95 -35.85
CA ILE A 19 8.94 -16.82 -34.96
C ILE A 19 8.15 -17.14 -33.68
N GLY A 20 8.81 -17.74 -32.73
CA GLY A 20 8.30 -17.88 -31.36
C GLY A 20 8.20 -16.50 -30.76
N LEU A 21 7.01 -15.90 -30.83
CA LEU A 21 6.65 -14.74 -30.00
C LEU A 21 6.60 -15.23 -28.55
N ALA A 22 7.70 -15.06 -27.82
CA ALA A 22 7.70 -15.23 -26.38
C ALA A 22 6.83 -14.12 -25.78
N ILE A 23 5.54 -14.43 -25.59
CA ILE A 23 4.70 -13.64 -24.71
C ILE A 23 5.30 -13.83 -23.31
N LEU A 24 6.08 -12.86 -22.85
CA LEU A 24 6.39 -12.69 -21.44
C LEU A 24 5.05 -12.43 -20.74
N ALA A 25 4.37 -13.50 -20.37
CA ALA A 25 3.29 -13.43 -19.42
C ALA A 25 3.96 -12.98 -18.11
N SER A 26 3.81 -11.70 -17.75
CA SER A 26 4.07 -11.23 -16.40
C SER A 26 3.13 -12.03 -15.48
N THR A 27 3.66 -13.07 -14.85
CA THR A 27 2.93 -13.76 -13.80
C THR A 27 2.62 -12.73 -12.72
N PRO A 28 1.36 -12.56 -12.32
CA PRO A 28 1.04 -11.71 -11.20
C PRO A 28 1.85 -12.23 -10.01
N LYS A 29 2.62 -11.34 -9.37
CA LYS A 29 3.32 -11.67 -8.12
C LYS A 29 2.24 -12.04 -7.10
N VAL A 30 2.07 -13.31 -6.83
CA VAL A 30 1.21 -13.77 -5.74
C VAL A 30 1.98 -13.49 -4.45
N PHE A 31 1.67 -12.39 -3.81
CA PHE A 31 2.16 -12.07 -2.48
C PHE A 31 1.31 -12.83 -1.45
N ALA A 32 1.79 -13.98 -1.02
CA ALA A 32 1.14 -14.76 0.03
C ALA A 32 1.87 -14.51 1.36
N GLY A 33 1.23 -13.77 2.28
CA GLY A 33 1.71 -13.60 3.65
C GLY A 33 2.16 -12.18 4.01
N SER A 34 2.57 -12.00 5.26
CA SER A 34 3.15 -10.74 5.74
C SER A 34 4.51 -10.51 5.11
N GLU A 35 4.77 -9.29 4.69
CA GLU A 35 6.08 -8.90 4.17
C GLU A 35 7.09 -8.74 5.32
N GLY A 36 8.25 -9.33 5.16
CA GLY A 36 9.31 -9.30 6.16
C GLY A 36 9.04 -10.20 7.38
N ASP A 37 9.90 -10.08 8.39
CA ASP A 37 9.93 -10.90 9.61
C ASP A 37 9.26 -10.24 10.84
N VAL A 38 8.68 -9.05 10.67
CA VAL A 38 7.90 -8.35 11.72
C VAL A 38 6.42 -8.71 11.56
N THR A 39 5.83 -9.22 12.64
CA THR A 39 4.43 -9.67 12.61
C THR A 39 3.43 -8.56 12.89
N ALA A 40 2.22 -8.70 12.36
CA ALA A 40 1.10 -7.81 12.65
C ALA A 40 0.83 -7.71 14.18
N ALA A 41 0.90 -8.83 14.91
CA ALA A 41 0.68 -8.84 16.35
C ALA A 41 1.69 -7.99 17.12
N GLN A 42 2.97 -8.01 16.70
CA GLN A 42 4.01 -7.18 17.30
C GLN A 42 3.74 -5.69 17.07
N LEU A 43 3.43 -5.32 15.82
CA LEU A 43 3.12 -3.93 15.47
C LEU A 43 1.86 -3.42 16.16
N LEU A 44 0.78 -4.21 16.21
CA LEU A 44 -0.44 -3.86 16.94
C LEU A 44 -0.20 -3.76 18.46
N ALA A 45 0.74 -4.54 19.02
CA ALA A 45 1.12 -4.36 20.43
C ALA A 45 1.79 -3.00 20.66
N ALA A 46 2.61 -2.52 19.74
CA ALA A 46 3.26 -1.21 19.83
C ALA A 46 2.25 -0.06 19.80
N THR A 47 1.12 -0.18 19.09
CA THR A 47 0.10 0.87 19.05
C THR A 47 -0.56 1.16 20.40
N LYS A 48 -0.50 0.22 21.36
CA LYS A 48 -0.98 0.42 22.73
C LYS A 48 -0.24 1.52 23.51
N HIS A 49 0.95 1.91 23.04
CA HIS A 49 1.76 3.00 23.60
C HIS A 49 1.52 4.33 22.88
N GLY A 50 0.55 4.40 21.97
CA GLY A 50 0.28 5.60 21.20
C GLY A 50 -0.36 6.71 22.01
N GLU A 51 0.13 7.93 21.82
CA GLU A 51 -0.41 9.15 22.40
C GLU A 51 -1.34 9.85 21.40
N LEU A 52 -2.55 10.18 21.82
CA LEU A 52 -3.52 10.89 20.97
C LEU A 52 -2.92 12.24 20.50
N ILE A 53 -2.93 12.45 19.19
CA ILE A 53 -2.67 13.77 18.60
C ILE A 53 -3.95 14.59 18.73
N LYS A 54 -4.00 15.44 19.76
CA LYS A 54 -5.22 16.12 20.25
C LYS A 54 -5.99 16.88 19.15
N GLU A 55 -5.31 17.53 18.24
CA GLU A 55 -5.94 18.25 17.13
C GLU A 55 -6.62 17.35 16.10
N THR A 56 -6.34 16.04 16.12
CA THR A 56 -6.94 15.04 15.22
C THR A 56 -8.07 14.24 15.88
N GLU A 57 -8.37 14.48 17.16
CA GLU A 57 -9.36 13.71 17.91
C GLU A 57 -10.74 13.76 17.25
N ASN A 58 -11.19 12.61 16.74
CA ASN A 58 -12.46 12.46 16.03
C ASN A 58 -12.62 13.46 14.86
N LYS A 59 -11.55 13.71 14.11
CA LYS A 59 -11.60 14.64 12.98
C LYS A 59 -11.75 13.95 11.63
N PHE A 60 -11.52 12.63 11.57
CA PHE A 60 -11.62 11.87 10.34
C PHE A 60 -12.78 10.88 10.37
N GLN A 61 -13.21 10.52 9.19
CA GLN A 61 -14.25 9.54 8.89
C GLN A 61 -13.77 8.59 7.81
N CYS A 62 -14.30 7.38 7.82
CA CYS A 62 -14.00 6.35 6.84
C CYS A 62 -14.68 6.61 5.50
N ASP A 63 -15.94 7.02 5.51
CA ASP A 63 -16.71 7.36 4.32
C ASP A 63 -17.37 8.74 4.45
N MET A 64 -17.78 9.33 3.34
CA MET A 64 -18.43 10.64 3.29
C MET A 64 -19.64 10.76 4.19
N GLU A 65 -20.40 9.67 4.36
CA GLU A 65 -21.65 9.65 5.11
C GLU A 65 -21.48 9.13 6.54
N LYS A 66 -20.29 8.63 6.90
CA LYS A 66 -20.01 8.10 8.24
C LYS A 66 -19.66 9.23 9.22
N THR A 67 -19.87 8.94 10.50
CA THR A 67 -19.50 9.84 11.59
C THR A 67 -18.00 9.94 11.73
N LYS A 68 -17.48 11.14 11.98
CA LYS A 68 -16.06 11.36 12.30
C LYS A 68 -15.72 10.72 13.63
N ASN A 69 -15.00 9.62 13.59
CA ASN A 69 -14.62 8.84 14.76
C ASN A 69 -13.15 8.35 14.72
N VAL A 70 -12.42 8.69 13.66
CA VAL A 70 -11.02 8.32 13.53
C VAL A 70 -10.14 9.45 14.01
N SER A 71 -9.09 9.09 14.74
CA SER A 71 -8.07 9.96 15.32
C SER A 71 -6.69 9.43 14.97
N MET A 72 -5.69 10.31 14.93
CA MET A 72 -4.29 9.91 14.76
C MET A 72 -3.57 9.87 16.10
N TYR A 73 -2.61 8.97 16.23
CA TYR A 73 -1.82 8.77 17.44
C TYR A 73 -0.34 8.79 17.11
N ARG A 74 0.45 9.32 18.04
CA ARG A 74 1.91 9.39 17.92
C ARG A 74 2.56 8.22 18.67
N LEU A 75 3.54 7.61 18.03
CA LEU A 75 4.52 6.70 18.60
C LEU A 75 5.89 7.38 18.55
N THR A 76 6.93 6.80 19.14
CA THR A 76 8.28 7.41 19.22
C THR A 76 8.82 7.82 17.85
N ASN A 77 8.62 6.99 16.83
CA ASN A 77 9.14 7.21 15.46
C ASN A 77 8.11 6.88 14.38
N ALA A 78 6.84 6.94 14.74
CA ALA A 78 5.73 6.69 13.81
C ALA A 78 4.48 7.48 14.25
N THR A 79 3.56 7.64 13.29
CA THR A 79 2.19 8.07 13.53
C THR A 79 1.26 6.97 13.01
N TYR A 80 0.17 6.67 13.75
CA TYR A 80 -0.77 5.65 13.29
C TYR A 80 -2.21 6.07 13.45
N TRP A 81 -3.07 5.39 12.71
CA TRP A 81 -4.53 5.41 12.88
C TRP A 81 -5.10 4.04 12.50
N THR A 82 -6.34 3.81 12.89
CA THR A 82 -7.12 2.66 12.44
C THR A 82 -8.39 3.17 11.77
N ALA A 83 -8.64 2.72 10.55
CA ALA A 83 -9.76 3.09 9.69
C ALA A 83 -10.25 1.86 8.92
N ASP A 84 -11.00 2.06 7.88
CA ASP A 84 -11.29 1.09 6.82
C ASP A 84 -10.18 1.07 5.76
N MET A 85 -10.50 0.51 4.58
CA MET A 85 -9.71 0.71 3.37
C MET A 85 -10.64 0.82 2.17
N ASP A 86 -10.71 2.01 1.60
CA ASP A 86 -11.21 2.25 0.25
C ASP A 86 -10.10 2.02 -0.79
N ILE A 87 -10.51 1.70 -2.01
CA ILE A 87 -9.56 1.39 -3.09
C ILE A 87 -9.29 2.63 -3.92
N ASP A 88 -8.04 3.06 -3.90
CA ASP A 88 -7.53 4.09 -4.79
C ASP A 88 -7.00 3.44 -6.08
N SER A 89 -7.47 3.95 -7.21
CA SER A 89 -7.06 3.52 -8.55
C SER A 89 -6.24 4.57 -9.30
N ASP A 90 -5.97 5.72 -8.68
CA ASP A 90 -5.32 6.87 -9.32
C ASP A 90 -3.89 6.58 -9.79
N GLY A 91 -3.42 7.42 -10.72
CA GLY A 91 -2.11 7.30 -11.35
C GLY A 91 -2.20 6.84 -12.81
N ARG A 92 -1.13 6.25 -13.32
CA ARG A 92 -1.05 5.80 -14.71
C ARG A 92 -2.14 4.77 -15.03
N GLU A 93 -2.90 5.02 -16.10
CA GLU A 93 -3.95 4.09 -16.55
C GLU A 93 -3.42 2.69 -16.86
N THR A 94 -4.18 1.69 -16.42
CA THR A 94 -3.99 0.27 -16.75
C THR A 94 -5.33 -0.37 -17.12
N PRO A 95 -5.36 -1.62 -17.60
CA PRO A 95 -6.62 -2.33 -17.80
C PRO A 95 -7.48 -2.49 -16.53
N ILE A 96 -6.89 -2.36 -15.35
CA ILE A 96 -7.58 -2.48 -14.06
C ILE A 96 -7.92 -1.09 -13.51
N CYS A 97 -7.00 -0.15 -13.56
CA CYS A 97 -7.12 1.21 -13.03
C CYS A 97 -7.34 2.20 -14.17
N ASN A 98 -8.57 2.62 -14.38
CA ASN A 98 -8.97 3.57 -15.43
C ASN A 98 -10.40 4.08 -15.21
N LYS A 99 -10.77 5.16 -15.90
CA LYS A 99 -12.09 5.82 -15.78
C LYS A 99 -13.30 4.95 -16.14
N GLN A 100 -13.12 3.84 -16.86
CA GLN A 100 -14.24 2.92 -17.16
C GLN A 100 -14.58 2.04 -15.95
N ARG A 101 -13.57 1.67 -15.18
CA ARG A 101 -13.73 0.85 -13.97
C ARG A 101 -14.01 1.69 -12.74
N ASP A 102 -13.33 2.82 -12.63
CA ASP A 102 -13.54 3.79 -11.58
C ASP A 102 -13.81 5.19 -12.17
N PRO A 103 -15.03 5.71 -12.10
CA PRO A 103 -15.36 7.04 -12.61
C PRO A 103 -14.60 8.19 -11.94
N TRP A 104 -14.02 7.96 -10.76
CA TRP A 104 -13.28 8.94 -9.98
C TRP A 104 -11.77 8.91 -10.24
N HIS A 105 -11.29 7.91 -11.00
CA HIS A 105 -9.88 7.75 -11.36
C HIS A 105 -9.27 9.03 -11.92
N GLN A 106 -8.13 9.43 -11.39
CA GLN A 106 -7.29 10.53 -11.87
C GLN A 106 -6.01 9.97 -12.48
N ASP A 107 -5.57 10.53 -13.60
CA ASP A 107 -4.43 10.01 -14.38
C ASP A 107 -3.08 10.31 -13.71
N GLU A 108 -3.06 11.08 -12.61
CA GLU A 108 -1.86 11.50 -11.88
C GLU A 108 -2.05 11.36 -10.38
N LEU A 109 -0.98 10.96 -9.68
CA LEU A 109 -0.88 10.99 -8.24
C LEU A 109 -0.30 12.33 -7.75
N SER A 110 -0.61 12.74 -6.54
CA SER A 110 -0.08 13.96 -5.90
C SER A 110 1.46 13.97 -5.82
N CYS A 111 2.11 12.82 -5.87
CA CYS A 111 3.56 12.72 -5.95
C CYS A 111 4.15 13.10 -7.32
N GLY A 112 3.33 13.26 -8.37
CA GLY A 112 3.76 13.67 -9.70
C GLY A 112 4.63 12.65 -10.45
N THR A 113 4.50 11.35 -10.13
CA THR A 113 5.26 10.28 -10.78
C THR A 113 4.34 9.34 -11.59
N ASP A 114 4.90 8.73 -12.64
CA ASP A 114 4.20 7.76 -13.51
C ASP A 114 4.09 6.38 -12.83
N ILE A 115 3.16 6.27 -11.88
CA ILE A 115 2.91 5.08 -11.08
C ILE A 115 1.50 4.58 -11.33
N ALA A 116 1.31 3.27 -11.41
CA ALA A 116 0.01 2.62 -11.51
C ALA A 116 -0.42 1.99 -10.17
N ALA A 117 -1.67 2.18 -9.80
CA ALA A 117 -2.22 1.72 -8.52
C ALA A 117 -2.27 0.19 -8.36
N ASP A 118 -2.35 -0.55 -9.47
CA ASP A 118 -2.33 -2.02 -9.47
C ASP A 118 -0.92 -2.63 -9.47
N GLU A 119 0.12 -1.80 -9.65
CA GLU A 119 1.52 -2.23 -9.68
C GLU A 119 2.29 -1.83 -8.41
N THR A 120 1.93 -0.71 -7.80
CA THR A 120 2.67 -0.11 -6.68
C THR A 120 1.81 -0.01 -5.42
N PRO A 121 2.23 -0.63 -4.32
CA PRO A 121 1.58 -0.43 -3.04
C PRO A 121 1.81 0.99 -2.51
N TYR A 122 0.73 1.78 -2.45
CA TYR A 122 0.74 3.09 -1.84
C TYR A 122 -0.51 3.31 -0.97
N PHE A 123 -0.50 4.36 -0.16
CA PHE A 123 -1.64 4.80 0.63
C PHE A 123 -1.83 6.30 0.48
N VAL A 124 -3.02 6.75 0.85
CA VAL A 124 -3.52 8.11 0.66
C VAL A 124 -3.71 8.79 2.01
N ILE A 125 -3.45 10.09 2.07
CA ILE A 125 -3.70 10.92 3.26
C ILE A 125 -4.54 12.13 2.87
N PRO A 126 -5.55 12.54 3.66
CA PRO A 126 -6.33 13.73 3.37
C PRO A 126 -5.48 15.01 3.38
N ILE A 127 -5.70 15.85 2.38
CA ILE A 127 -4.96 17.12 2.20
C ILE A 127 -5.23 18.12 3.33
N GLY A 128 -4.20 18.79 3.81
CA GLY A 128 -4.28 19.93 4.70
C GLY A 128 -4.74 19.59 6.12
N LYS A 129 -5.54 20.48 6.74
CA LYS A 129 -6.09 20.25 8.09
C LYS A 129 -7.37 19.42 8.04
N PRO A 130 -7.62 18.50 8.99
CA PRO A 130 -6.93 18.31 10.25
C PRO A 130 -5.69 17.40 10.19
N ALA A 131 -5.47 16.63 9.09
CA ALA A 131 -4.34 15.71 9.00
C ALA A 131 -2.99 16.43 9.18
N ASN A 132 -2.81 17.57 8.48
CA ASN A 132 -1.58 18.35 8.52
C ASN A 132 -0.34 17.43 8.54
N SER A 133 -0.29 16.53 7.58
CA SER A 133 0.62 15.38 7.52
C SER A 133 2.07 15.77 7.80
N LYS A 134 2.54 16.85 7.17
CA LYS A 134 3.90 17.36 7.34
C LYS A 134 4.21 17.75 8.79
N LYS A 135 3.26 18.35 9.54
CA LYS A 135 3.42 18.68 10.96
C LYS A 135 3.62 17.42 11.81
N HIS A 136 3.07 16.29 11.37
CA HIS A 136 3.18 15.01 12.05
C HIS A 136 4.32 14.13 11.51
N GLY A 137 5.21 14.72 10.69
CA GLY A 137 6.38 14.03 10.13
C GLY A 137 6.03 13.07 9.00
N ILE A 138 4.90 13.30 8.32
CA ILE A 138 4.44 12.48 7.20
C ILE A 138 4.53 13.33 5.93
N GLU A 139 5.38 12.92 5.00
CA GLU A 139 5.61 13.58 3.72
C GLU A 139 5.54 12.55 2.58
N ILE A 140 5.26 12.99 1.36
CA ILE A 140 5.30 12.13 0.16
C ILE A 140 6.59 11.30 0.14
N GLY A 141 6.46 10.02 -0.13
CA GLY A 141 7.56 9.04 -0.06
C GLY A 141 7.70 8.32 1.29
N GLN A 142 6.93 8.71 2.30
CA GLN A 142 6.96 8.06 3.62
C GLN A 142 6.43 6.64 3.55
N VAL A 143 7.12 5.69 4.19
CA VAL A 143 6.71 4.28 4.22
C VAL A 143 5.82 4.00 5.43
N ALA A 144 4.78 3.20 5.22
CA ALA A 144 3.91 2.69 6.26
C ALA A 144 3.88 1.16 6.30
N ALA A 145 3.69 0.60 7.49
CA ALA A 145 3.18 -0.76 7.67
C ALA A 145 1.66 -0.70 7.75
N ILE A 146 0.97 -1.36 6.84
CA ILE A 146 -0.48 -1.45 6.81
C ILE A 146 -0.90 -2.86 7.21
N ILE A 147 -1.82 -2.96 8.18
CA ILE A 147 -2.13 -4.20 8.86
C ILE A 147 -3.60 -4.53 8.71
N TYR A 148 -3.90 -5.73 8.21
CA TYR A 148 -5.24 -6.26 8.11
C TYR A 148 -5.26 -7.77 8.37
N LYS A 149 -6.13 -8.24 9.26
CA LYS A 149 -6.35 -9.67 9.59
C LYS A 149 -5.06 -10.49 9.73
N GLY A 150 -4.09 -9.93 10.48
CA GLY A 150 -2.83 -10.61 10.77
C GLY A 150 -1.76 -10.52 9.68
N LYS A 151 -2.05 -9.90 8.54
CA LYS A 151 -1.08 -9.61 7.47
C LYS A 151 -0.48 -8.22 7.64
N VAL A 152 0.73 -8.04 7.13
CA VAL A 152 1.42 -6.75 7.04
C VAL A 152 1.81 -6.53 5.58
N ALA A 153 1.52 -5.36 5.04
CA ALA A 153 2.04 -4.86 3.78
C ALA A 153 2.76 -3.53 4.01
N TYR A 154 3.86 -3.31 3.30
CA TYR A 154 4.54 -2.03 3.32
C TYR A 154 4.16 -1.22 2.08
N ALA A 155 3.68 0.00 2.30
CA ALA A 155 3.21 0.89 1.26
C ALA A 155 3.82 2.29 1.41
N VAL A 156 3.84 3.06 0.33
CA VAL A 156 4.44 4.40 0.30
C VAL A 156 3.33 5.45 0.25
N PHE A 157 3.47 6.56 0.96
CA PHE A 157 2.57 7.71 0.83
C PHE A 157 2.83 8.41 -0.50
N LEU A 158 1.92 8.30 -1.46
CA LEU A 158 2.10 8.85 -2.81
C LEU A 158 0.94 9.74 -3.27
N ASP A 159 -0.20 9.69 -2.59
CA ASP A 159 -1.34 10.48 -3.01
C ASP A 159 -2.06 11.18 -1.85
N GLU A 160 -2.77 12.27 -2.17
CA GLU A 160 -3.51 13.09 -1.23
C GLU A 160 -5.00 13.14 -1.62
N CYS A 161 -5.86 12.63 -0.75
CA CYS A 161 -7.31 12.78 -0.92
C CYS A 161 -7.74 14.23 -0.82
N GLY A 162 -8.48 14.73 -1.82
CA GLY A 162 -9.01 16.10 -1.85
C GLY A 162 -10.03 16.41 -0.73
N VAL A 163 -10.64 15.38 -0.14
CA VAL A 163 -11.58 15.51 0.98
C VAL A 163 -10.83 15.48 2.30
N LYS A 164 -10.72 16.62 2.95
CA LYS A 164 -9.86 16.87 4.13
C LYS A 164 -10.13 15.98 5.35
N THR A 165 -11.22 15.22 5.35
CA THR A 165 -11.65 14.42 6.50
C THR A 165 -11.81 12.94 6.18
N LEU A 166 -11.65 12.51 4.93
CA LEU A 166 -11.61 11.09 4.57
C LEU A 166 -10.21 10.53 4.83
N ILE A 167 -10.18 9.36 5.45
CA ILE A 167 -8.95 8.63 5.75
C ILE A 167 -9.22 7.13 5.73
N GLY A 168 -8.28 6.33 5.27
CA GLY A 168 -8.47 4.89 5.13
C GLY A 168 -8.51 4.49 3.66
N GLU A 169 -7.57 4.97 2.84
CA GLU A 169 -7.55 4.72 1.41
C GLU A 169 -6.17 4.23 0.99
N ALA A 170 -6.13 3.24 0.10
CA ALA A 170 -4.88 2.69 -0.42
C ALA A 170 -5.06 2.06 -1.81
N SER A 171 -3.95 1.89 -2.52
CA SER A 171 -3.93 1.37 -3.88
C SER A 171 -4.46 -0.05 -4.02
N VAL A 172 -4.90 -0.39 -5.22
CA VAL A 172 -5.24 -1.76 -5.66
C VAL A 172 -4.14 -2.75 -5.28
N ALA A 173 -2.87 -2.40 -5.48
CA ALA A 173 -1.73 -3.26 -5.12
C ALA A 173 -1.63 -3.49 -3.60
N THR A 174 -1.87 -2.47 -2.78
CA THR A 174 -1.89 -2.60 -1.31
C THR A 174 -3.00 -3.54 -0.85
N ALA A 175 -4.21 -3.37 -1.39
CA ALA A 175 -5.34 -4.25 -1.08
C ALA A 175 -5.05 -5.71 -1.44
N ASN A 176 -4.45 -5.97 -2.61
CA ASN A 176 -4.03 -7.30 -3.05
C ASN A 176 -3.06 -7.97 -2.07
N LEU A 177 -2.05 -7.25 -1.57
CA LEU A 177 -1.09 -7.76 -0.58
C LEU A 177 -1.79 -8.19 0.71
N LEU A 178 -2.77 -7.42 1.15
CA LEU A 178 -3.52 -7.68 2.38
C LEU A 178 -4.64 -8.72 2.19
N GLY A 179 -5.01 -9.03 0.94
CA GLY A 179 -6.14 -9.90 0.62
C GLY A 179 -7.49 -9.24 0.89
N ILE A 180 -7.54 -7.94 0.72
CA ILE A 180 -8.75 -7.13 0.65
C ILE A 180 -9.26 -7.17 -0.79
N ASP A 181 -10.57 -7.11 -1.00
CA ASP A 181 -11.14 -6.97 -2.33
C ASP A 181 -10.59 -5.69 -2.97
N SER A 182 -9.91 -5.84 -4.08
CA SER A 182 -9.19 -4.76 -4.76
C SER A 182 -9.91 -4.18 -5.97
N ASP A 183 -11.20 -4.49 -6.16
CA ASP A 183 -11.98 -3.89 -7.26
C ASP A 183 -12.04 -2.37 -7.06
N PRO A 184 -11.61 -1.56 -8.04
CA PRO A 184 -11.53 -0.11 -7.89
C PRO A 184 -12.85 0.58 -7.60
N LYS A 185 -13.98 -0.05 -7.93
CA LYS A 185 -15.31 0.54 -7.77
C LYS A 185 -16.08 0.03 -6.56
N THR A 186 -15.90 -1.23 -6.22
CA THR A 186 -16.75 -1.93 -5.24
C THR A 186 -15.94 -2.67 -4.19
N GLY A 187 -14.62 -2.67 -4.30
CA GLY A 187 -13.72 -3.30 -3.36
C GLY A 187 -13.58 -2.52 -2.06
N GLY A 188 -12.55 -2.88 -1.30
CA GLY A 188 -12.30 -2.30 0.02
C GLY A 188 -12.78 -3.18 1.16
N THR A 189 -12.80 -2.62 2.36
CA THR A 189 -13.26 -3.28 3.58
C THR A 189 -13.62 -2.24 4.63
N ASP A 190 -14.71 -2.46 5.38
CA ASP A 190 -15.08 -1.64 6.56
C ASP A 190 -14.07 -1.72 7.72
N GLY A 191 -12.97 -2.42 7.55
CA GLY A 191 -11.88 -2.50 8.50
C GLY A 191 -12.08 -3.55 9.60
N PRO A 192 -11.32 -3.43 10.71
CA PRO A 192 -10.30 -2.39 10.95
C PRO A 192 -8.99 -2.65 10.20
N VAL A 193 -8.49 -1.63 9.53
CA VAL A 193 -7.15 -1.59 8.93
C VAL A 193 -6.31 -0.60 9.72
N THR A 194 -5.12 -0.99 10.15
CA THR A 194 -4.22 -0.11 10.90
C THR A 194 -3.06 0.33 10.03
N TYR A 195 -2.87 1.64 9.94
CA TYR A 195 -1.81 2.31 9.18
C TYR A 195 -0.77 2.85 10.15
N ILE A 196 0.45 2.33 10.13
CA ILE A 196 1.58 2.80 10.96
C ILE A 196 2.60 3.45 10.04
N VAL A 197 2.60 4.77 9.94
CA VAL A 197 3.50 5.55 9.09
C VAL A 197 4.77 5.86 9.85
N PHE A 198 5.92 5.41 9.34
CA PHE A 198 7.22 5.65 9.96
C PHE A 198 7.68 7.07 9.66
N THR A 199 7.77 7.91 10.67
CA THR A 199 8.09 9.33 10.54
C THR A 199 9.60 9.60 10.43
N GLY A 200 9.93 10.80 9.92
CA GLY A 200 11.31 11.25 9.73
C GLY A 200 11.95 10.72 8.44
N GLU A 201 13.11 11.27 8.10
CA GLU A 201 13.78 11.02 6.82
C GLU A 201 14.18 9.55 6.61
N SER A 202 14.56 8.84 7.67
CA SER A 202 14.91 7.41 7.61
C SER A 202 13.74 6.48 7.33
N GLY A 203 12.49 6.96 7.44
CA GLY A 203 11.28 6.24 7.07
C GLY A 203 10.76 6.62 5.67
N ARG A 204 11.54 7.31 4.87
CA ARG A 204 11.10 7.92 3.61
C ARG A 204 11.95 7.50 2.43
N ILE A 205 11.33 7.20 1.30
CA ILE A 205 12.00 7.17 0.00
C ILE A 205 12.08 8.62 -0.49
N THR A 206 13.30 9.16 -0.59
CA THR A 206 13.51 10.59 -0.93
C THR A 206 13.72 10.82 -2.43
N ASP A 207 14.05 9.77 -3.19
CA ASP A 207 14.18 9.84 -4.64
C ASP A 207 12.84 9.46 -5.31
N PRO A 208 12.13 10.40 -5.97
CA PRO A 208 10.86 10.12 -6.63
C PRO A 208 10.93 9.01 -7.69
N LYS A 209 12.08 8.81 -8.32
CA LYS A 209 12.30 7.73 -9.30
C LYS A 209 12.21 6.33 -8.69
N LYS A 210 12.27 6.23 -7.37
CA LYS A 210 12.22 4.98 -6.59
C LYS A 210 10.89 4.76 -5.87
N TYR A 211 9.91 5.62 -6.03
CA TYR A 211 8.60 5.45 -5.36
C TYR A 211 7.92 4.13 -5.73
N GLY A 212 8.10 3.63 -6.97
CA GLY A 212 7.61 2.33 -7.41
C GLY A 212 8.48 1.13 -7.01
N ASP A 213 9.62 1.34 -6.33
CA ASP A 213 10.49 0.25 -5.86
C ASP A 213 9.94 -0.35 -4.56
N HIS A 214 9.06 -1.34 -4.72
CA HIS A 214 8.42 -2.01 -3.58
C HIS A 214 9.42 -2.72 -2.67
N ASN A 215 10.51 -3.29 -3.21
CA ASN A 215 11.53 -3.93 -2.39
C ASN A 215 12.21 -2.92 -1.45
N LEU A 216 12.46 -1.70 -1.93
CA LEU A 216 13.01 -0.62 -1.11
C LEU A 216 12.02 -0.20 -0.01
N ALA A 217 10.71 -0.12 -0.34
CA ALA A 217 9.67 0.16 0.66
C ALA A 217 9.64 -0.91 1.75
N VAL A 218 9.72 -2.19 1.39
CA VAL A 218 9.81 -3.30 2.35
C VAL A 218 11.06 -3.21 3.21
N GLU A 219 12.23 -2.95 2.62
CA GLU A 219 13.50 -2.81 3.36
C GLU A 219 13.42 -1.71 4.41
N ILE A 220 12.99 -0.51 4.01
CA ILE A 220 12.80 0.63 4.91
C ILE A 220 11.77 0.29 5.97
N GLY A 221 10.63 -0.24 5.57
CA GLY A 221 9.52 -0.56 6.46
C GLY A 221 9.90 -1.57 7.53
N VAL A 222 10.53 -2.69 7.15
CA VAL A 222 11.00 -3.71 8.10
C VAL A 222 12.01 -3.14 9.08
N LYS A 223 12.99 -2.37 8.60
CA LYS A 223 13.98 -1.71 9.45
C LYS A 223 13.31 -0.80 10.47
N ARG A 224 12.40 0.07 10.02
CA ARG A 224 11.70 1.02 10.89
C ARG A 224 10.76 0.33 11.87
N ALA A 225 10.10 -0.74 11.45
CA ALA A 225 9.27 -1.57 12.31
C ALA A 225 10.09 -2.18 13.46
N LYS A 226 11.27 -2.73 13.16
CA LYS A 226 12.19 -3.27 14.19
C LYS A 226 12.66 -2.18 15.17
N GLU A 227 13.00 -1.00 14.66
CA GLU A 227 13.38 0.14 15.49
C GLU A 227 12.22 0.58 16.40
N LEU A 228 10.99 0.62 15.88
CA LEU A 228 9.79 0.92 16.66
C LEU A 228 9.58 -0.11 17.79
N LEU A 229 9.66 -1.40 17.47
CA LEU A 229 9.47 -2.47 18.45
C LEU A 229 10.55 -2.46 19.54
N ALA A 230 11.79 -2.14 19.20
CA ALA A 230 12.88 -2.04 20.15
C ALA A 230 12.64 -0.95 21.22
N GLN A 231 11.90 0.12 20.89
CA GLN A 231 11.56 1.17 21.85
C GLN A 231 10.65 0.67 22.98
N TYR A 232 9.83 -0.34 22.70
CA TYR A 232 8.83 -0.85 23.64
C TYR A 232 9.17 -2.22 24.23
N ALA A 233 10.25 -2.88 23.77
CA ALA A 233 10.67 -4.19 24.28
C ALA A 233 11.01 -4.19 25.78
N GLY A 234 11.47 -3.06 26.32
CA GLY A 234 11.83 -2.91 27.74
C GLY A 234 10.66 -2.56 28.67
N THR A 235 9.52 -2.12 28.13
CA THR A 235 8.38 -1.65 28.96
C THR A 235 7.50 -2.77 29.49
N ASN A 236 7.61 -3.98 28.94
CA ASN A 236 6.84 -5.14 29.37
C ASN A 236 7.49 -5.94 30.54
N SER A 237 8.66 -5.52 31.05
CA SER A 237 9.37 -6.29 32.11
C SER A 237 9.18 -5.76 33.54
N VAL A 238 8.29 -4.81 33.79
CA VAL A 238 8.07 -4.24 35.15
C VAL A 238 6.64 -4.45 35.62
N ALA A 239 6.17 -5.67 35.56
CA ALA A 239 4.98 -6.10 36.33
C ALA A 239 5.26 -7.45 37.01
N THR A 240 6.42 -7.64 37.61
CA THR A 240 6.61 -8.63 38.66
C THR A 240 6.04 -8.06 39.95
N VAL A 241 4.80 -8.46 40.24
CA VAL A 241 4.17 -8.29 41.55
C VAL A 241 5.12 -8.83 42.61
N GLN A 242 5.67 -7.95 43.47
CA GLN A 242 6.28 -8.42 44.73
C GLN A 242 5.17 -9.06 45.56
N PRO A 243 5.36 -10.31 46.07
CA PRO A 243 4.42 -10.88 47.01
C PRO A 243 4.50 -10.05 48.30
N ALA A 244 3.32 -9.61 48.78
CA ALA A 244 3.18 -8.95 50.06
C ALA A 244 3.81 -9.82 51.16
N ALA A 245 4.82 -9.26 51.83
CA ALA A 245 5.38 -9.85 53.05
C ALA A 245 4.27 -9.88 54.14
N LYS A 246 4.07 -11.04 54.73
CA LYS A 246 3.22 -11.25 55.89
C LYS A 246 3.95 -10.75 57.16
#